data_1fe8a8a89b19a6d4ddfff1ecd9ee555e
#
_entry.id   1fe8a8a89b19a6d4ddfff1ecd9ee555e
#
_cell.length_a   1.000
_cell.length_b   1.000
_cell.length_c   1.000
_cell.angle_alpha   90.00
_cell.angle_beta   90.00
_cell.angle_gamma   90.00
#
_symmetry.space_group_name_H-M   'P 1'
#
loop_
_entity.id
_entity.type
_entity.pdbx_description
1 polymer ?
#
loop_
_entity_poly.entity_id
_entity_poly.type
_entity_poly.pdbx_seq_one_letter_code
_entity_poly.pdbx_strand_id
1 'polypeptide(L)'
;MSLHGDTGPAKETTATMNSVNETHPGAGALRLTDEIRGQADRIGRTVTLLETCGRHTSAIGRFGIRAALPGNIRLLSGPGCPVCVTPGRDVDTALVLAGRKNVIFLACSDMLAVPGSGGGSLRKLAGQGADVREASSPLDALETARENPRREVVYMGIGFEDAAAEAACLVRACTEHGIANLSVFSVYRSIRPTIGMLLGDPELALDGVLCPGPVGAVVGPECYGGIPGQGRAAIIGYGIESILEGISAILGQIEDGRREVEDRYADPAGPGGPTVMKDLLEEVFTAVPAEWRGLGVVDDSGLVFRDGYASFNALARVDVPIMESSDIMGCMCGVILRGKASPVECPLFGHACNPAHPIGPCMVSREGACFTWYAYPCAGKRGTAS
;
A
#
# COMPACT_ATOMS: atom_id res chain seq x y z
N MET A 1 46.27 -43.93 -21.53
CA MET A 1 45.55 -43.01 -22.46
C MET A 1 44.79 -42.02 -21.59
N SER A 2 45.35 -40.84 -21.48
CA SER A 2 44.84 -39.74 -20.69
C SER A 2 43.77 -39.00 -21.46
N LEU A 3 42.66 -38.65 -20.80
CA LEU A 3 41.77 -37.57 -21.26
C LEU A 3 41.51 -36.63 -20.09
N HIS A 4 42.19 -35.50 -20.18
CA HIS A 4 41.91 -34.32 -19.35
C HIS A 4 40.59 -33.69 -19.82
N GLY A 5 39.65 -33.49 -18.89
CA GLY A 5 38.46 -32.67 -19.06
C GLY A 5 38.67 -31.33 -18.38
N ASP A 6 38.72 -30.31 -19.18
CA ASP A 6 38.90 -28.90 -18.85
C ASP A 6 37.64 -28.35 -18.21
N THR A 7 37.72 -27.89 -16.95
CA THR A 7 36.63 -27.15 -16.27
C THR A 7 36.90 -25.67 -16.42
N GLY A 8 36.32 -25.06 -17.45
CA GLY A 8 36.30 -23.61 -17.60
C GLY A 8 35.51 -22.90 -16.50
N PRO A 9 35.84 -21.66 -16.14
CA PRO A 9 35.24 -20.93 -15.03
C PRO A 9 33.82 -20.51 -15.36
N ALA A 10 32.93 -20.67 -14.35
CA ALA A 10 31.55 -20.20 -14.38
C ALA A 10 31.52 -18.68 -14.66
N LYS A 11 30.85 -18.30 -15.72
CA LYS A 11 30.56 -16.89 -16.03
C LYS A 11 29.58 -16.35 -14.98
N GLU A 12 30.05 -15.47 -14.13
CA GLU A 12 29.18 -14.57 -13.35
C GLU A 12 28.33 -13.75 -14.31
N THR A 13 27.05 -14.05 -14.31
CA THR A 13 26.06 -13.24 -15.01
C THR A 13 25.77 -12.02 -14.13
N THR A 14 26.55 -10.97 -14.33
CA THR A 14 26.18 -9.63 -13.87
C THR A 14 24.87 -9.25 -14.55
N ALA A 15 23.76 -9.36 -13.81
CA ALA A 15 22.49 -8.79 -14.22
C ALA A 15 22.66 -7.27 -14.28
N THR A 16 22.87 -6.77 -15.49
CA THR A 16 22.79 -5.35 -15.83
C THR A 16 21.40 -4.87 -15.42
N MET A 17 21.36 -3.99 -14.40
CA MET A 17 20.18 -3.18 -14.10
C MET A 17 19.85 -2.43 -15.38
N ASN A 18 18.80 -2.88 -16.05
CA ASN A 18 18.26 -2.23 -17.23
C ASN A 18 18.02 -0.76 -16.90
N SER A 19 18.62 0.11 -17.68
CA SER A 19 18.41 1.53 -17.76
C SER A 19 16.93 1.82 -17.61
N VAL A 20 16.59 2.55 -16.54
CA VAL A 20 15.30 3.23 -16.39
C VAL A 20 15.16 4.11 -17.64
N ASN A 21 14.30 3.72 -18.55
CA ASN A 21 13.87 4.60 -19.64
C ASN A 21 13.38 5.88 -18.96
N GLU A 22 14.12 6.96 -19.10
CA GLU A 22 13.65 8.31 -18.82
C GLU A 22 12.48 8.55 -19.79
N THR A 23 11.28 8.22 -19.35
CA THR A 23 10.07 8.56 -20.11
C THR A 23 9.93 10.07 -19.99
N HIS A 24 10.37 10.79 -21.02
CA HIS A 24 10.03 12.20 -21.16
C HIS A 24 8.52 12.35 -21.01
N PRO A 25 8.03 13.32 -20.20
CA PRO A 25 6.61 13.55 -20.04
C PRO A 25 5.99 13.79 -21.41
N GLY A 26 4.93 13.04 -21.75
CA GLY A 26 4.21 13.23 -23.00
C GLY A 26 3.63 14.65 -23.11
N ALA A 27 3.25 15.07 -24.32
CA ALA A 27 2.65 16.40 -24.54
C ALA A 27 1.44 16.67 -23.63
N GLY A 28 0.66 15.62 -23.28
CA GLY A 28 -0.45 15.69 -22.33
C GLY A 28 -0.01 16.08 -20.92
N ALA A 29 1.02 15.45 -20.39
CA ALA A 29 1.55 15.74 -19.07
C ALA A 29 2.15 17.17 -18.98
N LEU A 30 2.81 17.63 -20.03
CA LEU A 30 3.33 19.00 -20.07
C LEU A 30 2.20 20.03 -20.07
N ARG A 31 1.16 19.83 -20.88
CA ARG A 31 -0.03 20.68 -20.91
C ARG A 31 -0.72 20.75 -19.55
N LEU A 32 -0.92 19.61 -18.90
CA LEU A 32 -1.52 19.54 -17.56
C LEU A 32 -0.66 20.25 -16.52
N THR A 33 0.66 20.14 -16.60
CA THR A 33 1.57 20.86 -15.69
C THR A 33 1.46 22.37 -15.84
N ASP A 34 1.33 22.87 -17.08
CA ASP A 34 1.13 24.32 -17.35
C ASP A 34 -0.25 24.79 -16.87
N GLU A 35 -1.29 23.97 -17.05
CA GLU A 35 -2.65 24.23 -16.55
C GLU A 35 -2.65 24.34 -15.00
N ILE A 36 -2.04 23.36 -14.31
CA ILE A 36 -1.86 23.36 -12.84
C ILE A 36 -1.13 24.62 -12.37
N ARG A 37 -0.11 25.05 -13.11
CA ARG A 37 0.63 26.29 -12.79
C ARG A 37 -0.29 27.51 -12.86
N GLY A 38 -1.06 27.63 -13.95
CA GLY A 38 -2.03 28.72 -14.10
C GLY A 38 -3.12 28.72 -13.01
N GLN A 39 -3.64 27.56 -12.64
CA GLN A 39 -4.61 27.43 -11.53
C GLN A 39 -3.98 27.83 -10.19
N ALA A 40 -2.77 27.34 -9.89
CA ALA A 40 -2.04 27.66 -8.66
C ALA A 40 -1.77 29.17 -8.51
N ASP A 41 -1.44 29.86 -9.63
CA ASP A 41 -1.22 31.31 -9.65
C ASP A 41 -2.53 32.06 -9.37
N ARG A 42 -3.67 31.63 -9.96
CA ARG A 42 -4.97 32.26 -9.70
C ARG A 42 -5.48 32.04 -8.29
N ILE A 43 -5.26 30.86 -7.72
CA ILE A 43 -5.61 30.54 -6.31
C ILE A 43 -4.79 31.39 -5.34
N GLY A 44 -3.54 31.68 -5.63
CA GLY A 44 -2.70 32.68 -4.94
C GLY A 44 -2.36 32.35 -3.47
N ARG A 45 -2.64 31.11 -3.01
CA ARG A 45 -2.29 30.61 -1.66
C ARG A 45 -1.72 29.20 -1.74
N THR A 46 -1.16 28.73 -0.64
CA THR A 46 -0.75 27.33 -0.54
C THR A 46 -1.96 26.41 -0.60
N VAL A 47 -1.88 25.39 -1.45
CA VAL A 47 -2.83 24.28 -1.54
C VAL A 47 -2.14 23.01 -1.05
N THR A 48 -2.76 22.32 -0.10
CA THR A 48 -2.24 21.08 0.47
C THR A 48 -3.10 19.91 0.01
N LEU A 49 -2.51 19.01 -0.76
CA LEU A 49 -3.14 17.78 -1.26
C LEU A 49 -2.52 16.57 -0.58
N LEU A 50 -3.34 15.54 -0.31
CA LEU A 50 -2.90 14.27 0.24
C LEU A 50 -3.18 13.16 -0.79
N GLU A 51 -2.19 12.36 -1.13
CA GLU A 51 -2.42 11.11 -1.84
C GLU A 51 -2.56 9.94 -0.85
N THR A 52 -3.47 9.01 -1.12
CA THR A 52 -3.82 7.92 -0.21
C THR A 52 -3.62 6.55 -0.83
N CYS A 53 -2.60 6.42 -1.69
CA CYS A 53 -2.26 5.16 -2.34
C CYS A 53 -0.74 5.02 -2.50
N GLY A 54 -0.16 3.92 -2.04
CA GLY A 54 1.28 3.67 -2.19
C GLY A 54 1.75 3.63 -3.64
N ARG A 55 0.90 3.13 -4.56
CA ARG A 55 1.20 3.18 -6.00
C ARG A 55 1.25 4.62 -6.54
N HIS A 56 0.37 5.50 -6.04
CA HIS A 56 0.48 6.94 -6.35
C HIS A 56 1.77 7.52 -5.79
N THR A 57 2.12 7.21 -4.52
CA THR A 57 3.39 7.64 -3.91
C THR A 57 4.57 7.28 -4.81
N SER A 58 4.64 6.02 -5.25
CA SER A 58 5.69 5.50 -6.13
C SER A 58 5.69 6.19 -7.50
N ALA A 59 4.52 6.34 -8.14
CA ALA A 59 4.39 6.99 -9.45
C ALA A 59 4.78 8.48 -9.39
N ILE A 60 4.32 9.19 -8.35
CA ILE A 60 4.66 10.61 -8.12
C ILE A 60 6.17 10.80 -7.98
N GLY A 61 6.86 9.89 -7.28
CA GLY A 61 8.32 9.90 -7.16
C GLY A 61 8.99 9.61 -8.51
N ARG A 62 8.63 8.50 -9.14
CA ARG A 62 9.21 8.02 -10.39
C ARG A 62 9.07 9.02 -11.54
N PHE A 63 7.93 9.67 -11.65
CA PHE A 63 7.67 10.68 -12.68
C PHE A 63 8.14 12.08 -12.30
N GLY A 64 8.70 12.28 -11.10
CA GLY A 64 9.17 13.57 -10.64
C GLY A 64 8.08 14.63 -10.45
N ILE A 65 6.83 14.22 -10.24
CA ILE A 65 5.66 15.12 -10.20
C ILE A 65 5.86 16.19 -9.12
N ARG A 66 6.37 15.84 -7.91
CA ARG A 66 6.61 16.81 -6.84
C ARG A 66 7.54 17.95 -7.25
N ALA A 67 8.53 17.66 -8.09
CA ALA A 67 9.47 18.67 -8.56
C ALA A 67 8.89 19.55 -9.69
N ALA A 68 7.92 19.02 -10.43
CA ALA A 68 7.26 19.73 -11.54
C ALA A 68 6.13 20.67 -11.05
N LEU A 69 5.57 20.41 -9.86
CA LEU A 69 4.49 21.22 -9.29
C LEU A 69 4.98 22.61 -8.85
N PRO A 70 4.12 23.64 -8.94
CA PRO A 70 4.38 24.98 -8.39
C PRO A 70 4.68 24.94 -6.90
N GLY A 71 5.50 25.86 -6.42
CA GLY A 71 5.95 25.89 -5.02
C GLY A 71 4.85 26.10 -3.97
N ASN A 72 3.69 26.59 -4.38
CA ASN A 72 2.51 26.74 -3.55
C ASN A 72 1.58 25.50 -3.56
N ILE A 73 1.91 24.43 -4.27
CA ILE A 73 1.21 23.14 -4.20
C ILE A 73 2.04 22.16 -3.35
N ARG A 74 1.51 21.79 -2.19
CA ARG A 74 2.10 20.76 -1.31
C ARG A 74 1.39 19.44 -1.54
N LEU A 75 2.13 18.45 -2.03
CA LEU A 75 1.63 17.07 -2.23
C LEU A 75 2.22 16.14 -1.17
N LEU A 76 1.39 15.78 -0.19
CA LEU A 76 1.74 14.92 0.94
C LEU A 76 1.43 13.46 0.60
N SER A 77 2.24 12.55 1.16
CA SER A 77 1.95 11.11 1.13
C SER A 77 1.18 10.72 2.40
N GLY A 78 0.04 10.08 2.20
CA GLY A 78 -0.81 9.58 3.27
C GLY A 78 -0.63 8.08 3.53
N PRO A 79 -1.53 7.45 4.31
CA PRO A 79 -1.45 6.06 4.74
C PRO A 79 -1.92 5.07 3.66
N GLY A 80 -1.47 5.25 2.41
CA GLY A 80 -1.92 4.49 1.24
C GLY A 80 -1.09 3.25 0.91
N CYS A 81 -0.04 2.94 1.67
CA CYS A 81 0.77 1.74 1.48
C CYS A 81 0.35 0.66 2.50
N PRO A 82 -0.21 -0.50 2.07
CA PRO A 82 -0.70 -1.53 2.98
C PRO A 82 0.38 -2.07 3.92
N VAL A 83 1.59 -2.28 3.41
CA VAL A 83 2.74 -2.73 4.19
C VAL A 83 3.11 -1.71 5.27
N CYS A 84 3.06 -0.43 4.91
CA CYS A 84 3.46 0.65 5.79
C CYS A 84 2.52 0.83 6.98
N VAL A 85 1.22 0.62 6.76
CA VAL A 85 0.17 0.80 7.78
C VAL A 85 -0.08 -0.44 8.63
N THR A 86 0.50 -1.58 8.27
CA THR A 86 0.38 -2.83 9.04
C THR A 86 1.03 -2.65 10.42
N PRO A 87 0.29 -2.83 11.54
CA PRO A 87 0.82 -2.71 12.90
C PRO A 87 1.91 -3.71 13.21
N GLY A 88 2.78 -3.36 14.16
CA GLY A 88 3.85 -4.26 14.61
C GLY A 88 3.33 -5.60 15.13
N ARG A 89 2.23 -5.58 15.90
CA ARG A 89 1.59 -6.79 16.40
C ARG A 89 1.14 -7.75 15.30
N ASP A 90 0.67 -7.23 14.15
CA ASP A 90 0.23 -8.06 13.03
C ASP A 90 1.43 -8.70 12.32
N VAL A 91 2.58 -8.00 12.26
CA VAL A 91 3.84 -8.59 11.80
C VAL A 91 4.32 -9.70 12.74
N ASP A 92 4.28 -9.46 14.05
CA ASP A 92 4.69 -10.45 15.05
C ASP A 92 3.75 -11.66 15.05
N THR A 93 2.45 -11.44 14.89
CA THR A 93 1.45 -12.50 14.70
C THR A 93 1.77 -13.36 13.46
N ALA A 94 2.12 -12.71 12.34
CA ALA A 94 2.54 -13.40 11.12
C ALA A 94 3.79 -14.29 11.36
N LEU A 95 4.77 -13.80 12.13
CA LEU A 95 5.95 -14.59 12.50
C LEU A 95 5.59 -15.82 13.33
N VAL A 96 4.65 -15.70 14.26
CA VAL A 96 4.18 -16.84 15.07
C VAL A 96 3.46 -17.88 14.20
N LEU A 97 2.55 -17.43 13.32
CA LEU A 97 1.84 -18.30 12.37
C LEU A 97 2.81 -19.03 11.44
N ALA A 98 3.74 -18.31 10.85
CA ALA A 98 4.74 -18.85 9.92
C ALA A 98 5.73 -19.82 10.59
N GLY A 99 5.95 -19.69 11.90
CA GLY A 99 6.81 -20.59 12.68
C GLY A 99 6.18 -21.96 13.00
N ARG A 100 4.90 -22.18 12.70
CA ARG A 100 4.21 -23.46 12.97
C ARG A 100 4.65 -24.55 12.00
N LYS A 101 5.05 -25.72 12.49
CA LYS A 101 5.64 -26.82 11.69
C LYS A 101 4.78 -27.33 10.54
N ASN A 102 3.46 -27.28 10.66
CA ASN A 102 2.55 -27.80 9.64
C ASN A 102 1.95 -26.69 8.74
N VAL A 103 2.44 -25.46 8.87
CA VAL A 103 1.97 -24.32 8.12
C VAL A 103 2.88 -24.06 6.92
N ILE A 104 2.26 -23.74 5.77
CA ILE A 104 2.87 -23.03 4.66
C ILE A 104 2.35 -21.61 4.73
N PHE A 105 3.21 -20.64 4.95
CA PHE A 105 2.82 -19.24 5.12
C PHE A 105 3.15 -18.45 3.86
N LEU A 106 2.14 -17.78 3.29
CA LEU A 106 2.31 -16.96 2.08
C LEU A 106 2.09 -15.48 2.40
N ALA A 107 2.97 -14.65 1.89
CA ALA A 107 2.85 -13.19 1.99
C ALA A 107 3.44 -12.51 0.76
N CYS A 108 3.05 -11.25 0.51
CA CYS A 108 3.65 -10.48 -0.57
C CYS A 108 5.13 -10.18 -0.29
N SER A 109 5.89 -9.97 -1.34
CA SER A 109 7.35 -9.76 -1.36
C SER A 109 7.83 -8.76 -0.31
N ASP A 110 7.18 -7.60 -0.23
CA ASP A 110 7.56 -6.52 0.69
C ASP A 110 7.38 -6.95 2.15
N MET A 111 6.26 -7.65 2.48
CA MET A 111 6.00 -8.13 3.84
C MET A 111 7.03 -9.13 4.34
N LEU A 112 7.64 -9.92 3.45
CA LEU A 112 8.69 -10.87 3.84
C LEU A 112 9.88 -10.20 4.53
N ALA A 113 10.15 -8.94 4.21
CA ALA A 113 11.29 -8.20 4.73
C ALA A 113 10.96 -7.26 5.91
N VAL A 114 9.67 -7.03 6.22
CA VAL A 114 9.27 -6.14 7.31
C VAL A 114 9.75 -6.69 8.64
N PRO A 115 10.47 -5.89 9.45
CA PRO A 115 10.93 -6.33 10.76
C PRO A 115 9.77 -6.35 11.77
N GLY A 116 9.65 -7.43 12.53
CA GLY A 116 8.83 -7.51 13.74
C GLY A 116 9.54 -6.85 14.93
N SER A 117 8.84 -6.78 16.06
CA SER A 117 9.31 -6.12 17.29
C SER A 117 10.62 -6.70 17.83
N GLY A 118 10.87 -8.01 17.67
CA GLY A 118 12.10 -8.69 18.05
C GLY A 118 13.22 -8.62 16.98
N GLY A 119 13.07 -7.82 15.93
CA GLY A 119 14.04 -7.72 14.82
C GLY A 119 14.07 -8.95 13.90
N GLY A 120 13.14 -9.90 14.08
CA GLY A 120 12.87 -11.00 13.14
C GLY A 120 12.14 -10.49 11.90
N SER A 121 12.10 -11.29 10.83
CA SER A 121 11.24 -11.08 9.67
C SER A 121 10.84 -12.43 9.08
N LEU A 122 9.78 -12.45 8.27
CA LEU A 122 9.36 -13.67 7.56
C LEU A 122 10.50 -14.24 6.71
N ARG A 123 11.29 -13.38 6.06
CA ARG A 123 12.47 -13.79 5.27
C ARG A 123 13.55 -14.44 6.12
N LYS A 124 13.83 -13.89 7.32
CA LYS A 124 14.78 -14.52 8.27
C LYS A 124 14.26 -15.86 8.76
N LEU A 125 12.96 -15.94 9.05
CA LEU A 125 12.31 -17.16 9.52
C LEU A 125 12.35 -18.26 8.45
N ALA A 126 12.16 -17.90 7.17
CA ALA A 126 12.36 -18.82 6.04
C ALA A 126 13.79 -19.38 6.00
N GLY A 127 14.81 -18.53 6.22
CA GLY A 127 16.20 -18.93 6.32
C GLY A 127 16.51 -19.86 7.50
N GLN A 128 15.63 -19.91 8.50
CA GLN A 128 15.71 -20.82 9.67
C GLN A 128 14.93 -22.11 9.47
N GLY A 129 14.34 -22.33 8.30
CA GLY A 129 13.67 -23.56 7.91
C GLY A 129 12.14 -23.55 8.02
N ALA A 130 11.51 -22.41 8.30
CA ALA A 130 10.06 -22.26 8.17
C ALA A 130 9.65 -22.23 6.69
N ASP A 131 8.50 -22.82 6.36
CA ASP A 131 7.98 -22.81 4.99
C ASP A 131 7.21 -21.52 4.74
N VAL A 132 7.97 -20.47 4.44
CA VAL A 132 7.45 -19.15 4.06
C VAL A 132 7.70 -18.92 2.58
N ARG A 133 6.66 -18.58 1.86
CA ARG A 133 6.70 -18.38 0.40
C ARG A 133 6.19 -17.00 0.01
N GLU A 134 6.73 -16.49 -1.08
CA GLU A 134 6.20 -15.28 -1.72
C GLU A 134 4.93 -15.61 -2.47
N ALA A 135 3.91 -14.75 -2.35
CA ALA A 135 2.69 -14.80 -3.12
C ALA A 135 2.44 -13.44 -3.79
N SER A 136 2.22 -13.46 -5.08
CA SER A 136 1.90 -12.28 -5.89
C SER A 136 0.40 -11.98 -5.91
N SER A 137 -0.43 -13.00 -5.63
CA SER A 137 -1.89 -12.91 -5.65
C SER A 137 -2.51 -13.95 -4.71
N PRO A 138 -3.81 -13.81 -4.37
CA PRO A 138 -4.55 -14.85 -3.66
C PRO A 138 -4.60 -16.20 -4.40
N LEU A 139 -4.46 -16.21 -5.74
CA LEU A 139 -4.47 -17.45 -6.54
C LEU A 139 -3.27 -18.34 -6.21
N ASP A 140 -2.11 -17.77 -5.89
CA ASP A 140 -0.92 -18.53 -5.48
C ASP A 140 -1.20 -19.34 -4.21
N ALA A 141 -2.03 -18.79 -3.30
CA ALA A 141 -2.45 -19.49 -2.09
C ALA A 141 -3.40 -20.65 -2.40
N LEU A 142 -4.33 -20.47 -3.35
CA LEU A 142 -5.23 -21.52 -3.80
C LEU A 142 -4.48 -22.68 -4.43
N GLU A 143 -3.53 -22.41 -5.32
CA GLU A 143 -2.70 -23.41 -5.97
C GLU A 143 -1.84 -24.15 -4.93
N THR A 144 -1.20 -23.40 -4.02
CA THR A 144 -0.41 -23.98 -2.93
C THR A 144 -1.26 -24.92 -2.06
N ALA A 145 -2.50 -24.57 -1.74
CA ALA A 145 -3.41 -25.40 -0.94
C ALA A 145 -3.78 -26.69 -1.66
N ARG A 146 -4.05 -26.62 -2.97
CA ARG A 146 -4.34 -27.82 -3.80
C ARG A 146 -3.16 -28.78 -3.88
N GLU A 147 -1.95 -28.28 -4.01
CA GLU A 147 -0.72 -29.07 -4.07
C GLU A 147 -0.34 -29.69 -2.73
N ASN A 148 -0.79 -29.11 -1.62
CA ASN A 148 -0.41 -29.52 -0.27
C ASN A 148 -1.62 -29.86 0.64
N PRO A 149 -2.48 -30.85 0.25
CA PRO A 149 -3.78 -31.07 0.90
C PRO A 149 -3.70 -31.52 2.37
N ARG A 150 -2.53 -31.93 2.85
CA ARG A 150 -2.29 -32.36 4.24
C ARG A 150 -1.66 -31.31 5.12
N ARG A 151 -1.40 -30.11 4.59
CA ARG A 151 -0.79 -29.00 5.33
C ARG A 151 -1.75 -27.82 5.40
N GLU A 152 -1.69 -27.07 6.46
CA GLU A 152 -2.39 -25.79 6.57
C GLU A 152 -1.66 -24.74 5.72
N VAL A 153 -2.39 -24.07 4.85
CA VAL A 153 -1.89 -22.95 4.06
C VAL A 153 -2.48 -21.66 4.62
N VAL A 154 -1.62 -20.78 5.11
CA VAL A 154 -2.01 -19.47 5.63
C VAL A 154 -1.58 -18.38 4.66
N TYR A 155 -2.52 -17.67 4.11
CA TYR A 155 -2.27 -16.49 3.28
C TYR A 155 -2.39 -15.21 4.11
N MET A 156 -1.34 -14.40 4.16
CA MET A 156 -1.39 -13.09 4.80
C MET A 156 -2.05 -12.08 3.87
N GLY A 157 -3.31 -11.78 4.16
CA GLY A 157 -4.09 -10.80 3.41
C GLY A 157 -3.83 -9.39 3.90
N ILE A 158 -3.12 -8.59 3.12
CA ILE A 158 -2.93 -7.16 3.34
C ILE A 158 -3.44 -6.38 2.14
N GLY A 159 -3.89 -5.19 2.35
CA GLY A 159 -4.43 -4.34 1.28
C GLY A 159 -5.62 -3.54 1.73
N PHE A 160 -6.23 -2.89 0.77
CA PHE A 160 -7.46 -2.17 0.96
C PHE A 160 -8.64 -2.95 0.35
N GLU A 161 -9.74 -2.28 0.09
CA GLU A 161 -10.99 -2.92 -0.35
C GLU A 161 -10.82 -3.71 -1.65
N ASP A 162 -9.98 -3.26 -2.56
CA ASP A 162 -9.67 -3.97 -3.81
C ASP A 162 -8.99 -5.33 -3.53
N ALA A 163 -7.98 -5.35 -2.69
CA ALA A 163 -7.28 -6.57 -2.30
C ALA A 163 -8.17 -7.49 -1.43
N ALA A 164 -9.02 -6.93 -0.57
CA ALA A 164 -9.96 -7.71 0.22
C ALA A 164 -11.03 -8.36 -0.66
N ALA A 165 -11.49 -7.69 -1.72
CA ALA A 165 -12.42 -8.27 -2.69
C ALA A 165 -11.78 -9.44 -3.47
N GLU A 166 -10.50 -9.36 -3.82
CA GLU A 166 -9.77 -10.50 -4.39
C GLU A 166 -9.71 -11.68 -3.42
N ALA A 167 -9.51 -11.42 -2.11
CA ALA A 167 -9.54 -12.47 -1.10
C ALA A 167 -10.94 -13.05 -0.89
N ALA A 168 -11.99 -12.26 -1.05
CA ALA A 168 -13.35 -12.78 -1.06
C ALA A 168 -13.59 -13.75 -2.24
N CYS A 169 -13.05 -13.44 -3.42
CA CYS A 169 -13.04 -14.38 -4.56
C CYS A 169 -12.28 -15.67 -4.22
N LEU A 170 -11.12 -15.59 -3.57
CA LEU A 170 -10.35 -16.75 -3.11
C LEU A 170 -11.19 -17.65 -2.20
N VAL A 171 -11.81 -17.06 -1.18
CA VAL A 171 -12.65 -17.78 -0.19
C VAL A 171 -13.83 -18.47 -0.86
N ARG A 172 -14.50 -17.79 -1.79
CA ARG A 172 -15.58 -18.36 -2.59
C ARG A 172 -15.09 -19.53 -3.43
N ALA A 173 -13.97 -19.38 -4.14
CA ALA A 173 -13.37 -20.46 -4.93
C ALA A 173 -12.99 -21.66 -4.03
N CYS A 174 -12.45 -21.43 -2.84
CA CYS A 174 -12.16 -22.50 -1.88
C CYS A 174 -13.44 -23.26 -1.48
N THR A 175 -14.53 -22.53 -1.22
CA THR A 175 -15.83 -23.13 -0.86
C THR A 175 -16.37 -23.98 -2.02
N GLU A 176 -16.37 -23.45 -3.23
CA GLU A 176 -16.87 -24.14 -4.44
C GLU A 176 -16.06 -25.39 -4.77
N HIS A 177 -14.77 -25.39 -4.51
CA HIS A 177 -13.86 -26.50 -4.81
C HIS A 177 -13.55 -27.40 -3.62
N GLY A 178 -14.17 -27.20 -2.46
CA GLY A 178 -13.96 -28.01 -1.25
C GLY A 178 -12.52 -27.91 -0.69
N ILE A 179 -11.84 -26.78 -0.88
CA ILE A 179 -10.51 -26.55 -0.34
C ILE A 179 -10.63 -26.15 1.14
N ALA A 180 -10.33 -27.10 2.04
CA ALA A 180 -10.50 -26.91 3.49
C ALA A 180 -9.22 -26.55 4.24
N ASN A 181 -8.06 -26.67 3.61
CA ASN A 181 -6.74 -26.46 4.23
C ASN A 181 -6.14 -25.09 3.95
N LEU A 182 -6.94 -24.10 3.49
CA LEU A 182 -6.52 -22.72 3.28
C LEU A 182 -7.24 -21.82 4.29
N SER A 183 -6.49 -20.93 4.89
CA SER A 183 -6.99 -19.85 5.72
C SER A 183 -6.29 -18.53 5.41
N VAL A 184 -6.92 -17.44 5.79
CA VAL A 184 -6.41 -16.08 5.55
C VAL A 184 -6.18 -15.39 6.90
N PHE A 185 -4.96 -14.93 7.12
CA PHE A 185 -4.68 -13.97 8.19
C PHE A 185 -5.04 -12.58 7.66
N SER A 186 -6.27 -12.15 7.98
CA SER A 186 -6.83 -10.89 7.46
C SER A 186 -6.25 -9.68 8.19
N VAL A 187 -5.43 -8.91 7.47
CA VAL A 187 -4.91 -7.60 7.88
C VAL A 187 -5.41 -6.52 6.91
N TYR A 188 -6.49 -6.81 6.21
CA TYR A 188 -7.12 -5.85 5.28
C TYR A 188 -7.69 -4.64 6.01
N ARG A 189 -7.62 -3.49 5.34
CA ARG A 189 -8.11 -2.21 5.87
C ARG A 189 -9.07 -1.56 4.88
N SER A 190 -10.01 -0.79 5.41
CA SER A 190 -10.80 0.16 4.64
C SER A 190 -10.15 1.54 4.70
N ILE A 191 -9.78 2.09 3.55
CA ILE A 191 -9.08 3.38 3.49
C ILE A 191 -10.01 4.56 3.77
N ARG A 192 -11.30 4.43 3.48
CA ARG A 192 -12.29 5.50 3.57
C ARG A 192 -12.39 6.16 4.96
N PRO A 193 -12.54 5.41 6.09
CA PRO A 193 -12.59 6.02 7.42
C PRO A 193 -11.33 6.81 7.75
N THR A 194 -10.18 6.33 7.30
CA THR A 194 -8.89 6.98 7.51
C THR A 194 -8.78 8.28 6.72
N ILE A 195 -9.29 8.33 5.49
CA ILE A 195 -9.37 9.58 4.70
C ILE A 195 -10.25 10.60 5.45
N GLY A 196 -11.41 10.18 5.96
CA GLY A 196 -12.31 11.04 6.73
C GLY A 196 -11.63 11.62 7.98
N MET A 197 -10.90 10.78 8.72
CA MET A 197 -10.13 11.21 9.89
C MET A 197 -9.05 12.26 9.53
N LEU A 198 -8.31 12.05 8.43
CA LEU A 198 -7.24 12.97 8.02
C LEU A 198 -7.79 14.29 7.48
N LEU A 199 -8.90 14.27 6.75
CA LEU A 199 -9.58 15.50 6.29
C LEU A 199 -10.15 16.30 7.46
N GLY A 200 -10.52 15.64 8.56
CA GLY A 200 -10.98 16.27 9.78
C GLY A 200 -9.86 16.78 10.69
N ASP A 201 -8.59 16.49 10.40
CA ASP A 201 -7.45 16.96 11.21
C ASP A 201 -7.12 18.43 10.87
N PRO A 202 -7.38 19.40 11.78
CA PRO A 202 -7.17 20.82 11.51
C PRO A 202 -5.69 21.16 11.32
N GLU A 203 -4.76 20.35 11.85
CA GLU A 203 -3.32 20.59 11.72
C GLU A 203 -2.83 20.31 10.28
N LEU A 204 -3.52 19.46 9.54
CA LEU A 204 -3.15 19.14 8.15
C LEU A 204 -3.63 20.20 7.17
N ALA A 205 -4.73 20.88 7.48
CA ALA A 205 -5.36 21.90 6.61
C ALA A 205 -5.45 21.43 5.15
N LEU A 206 -5.96 20.21 4.94
CA LEU A 206 -6.05 19.60 3.62
C LEU A 206 -7.09 20.30 2.75
N ASP A 207 -6.71 20.64 1.53
CA ASP A 207 -7.60 21.20 0.53
C ASP A 207 -8.29 20.13 -0.33
N GLY A 208 -7.64 18.96 -0.47
CA GLY A 208 -8.19 17.84 -1.23
C GLY A 208 -7.37 16.56 -1.13
N VAL A 209 -7.97 15.45 -1.61
CA VAL A 209 -7.40 14.10 -1.54
C VAL A 209 -7.40 13.43 -2.91
N LEU A 210 -6.29 12.78 -3.25
CA LEU A 210 -6.19 11.88 -4.40
C LEU A 210 -6.46 10.45 -3.95
N CYS A 211 -7.53 9.84 -4.46
CA CYS A 211 -8.01 8.53 -4.07
C CYS A 211 -7.64 7.46 -5.12
N PRO A 212 -7.39 6.20 -4.69
CA PRO A 212 -7.04 5.12 -5.62
C PRO A 212 -8.22 4.68 -6.47
N GLY A 213 -8.04 4.67 -7.80
CA GLY A 213 -9.05 4.22 -8.76
C GLY A 213 -9.53 2.79 -8.54
N PRO A 214 -8.65 1.78 -8.38
CA PRO A 214 -9.08 0.40 -8.15
C PRO A 214 -9.95 0.20 -6.92
N VAL A 215 -9.70 0.92 -5.83
CA VAL A 215 -10.62 0.91 -4.66
C VAL A 215 -11.97 1.50 -5.04
N GLY A 216 -11.97 2.68 -5.72
CA GLY A 216 -13.20 3.29 -6.24
C GLY A 216 -13.96 2.37 -7.19
N ALA A 217 -13.26 1.60 -8.02
CA ALA A 217 -13.85 0.62 -8.92
C ALA A 217 -14.55 -0.55 -8.18
N VAL A 218 -14.08 -0.93 -6.99
CA VAL A 218 -14.69 -2.01 -6.19
C VAL A 218 -15.87 -1.51 -5.37
N VAL A 219 -15.69 -0.41 -4.64
CA VAL A 219 -16.69 0.04 -3.66
C VAL A 219 -17.62 1.15 -4.17
N GLY A 220 -17.36 1.63 -5.39
CA GLY A 220 -18.07 2.74 -6.02
C GLY A 220 -17.54 4.11 -5.60
N PRO A 221 -17.61 5.11 -6.48
CA PRO A 221 -17.15 6.48 -6.19
C PRO A 221 -17.95 7.14 -5.07
N GLU A 222 -19.20 6.74 -4.87
CA GLU A 222 -20.08 7.22 -3.81
C GLU A 222 -19.52 6.93 -2.41
N CYS A 223 -18.67 5.92 -2.25
CA CYS A 223 -18.04 5.62 -0.95
C CYS A 223 -17.21 6.77 -0.42
N TYR A 224 -16.67 7.60 -1.31
CA TYR A 224 -15.92 8.81 -0.96
C TYR A 224 -16.83 10.04 -0.77
N GLY A 225 -18.09 10.02 -1.26
CA GLY A 225 -19.02 11.14 -1.20
C GLY A 225 -19.50 11.51 0.20
N GLY A 226 -19.43 10.57 1.16
CA GLY A 226 -19.80 10.79 2.56
C GLY A 226 -18.62 11.16 3.47
N ILE A 227 -17.48 11.59 2.93
CA ILE A 227 -16.31 11.97 3.72
C ILE A 227 -16.67 13.18 4.61
N PRO A 228 -16.54 13.07 5.95
CA PRO A 228 -16.84 14.17 6.86
C PRO A 228 -16.03 15.42 6.53
N GLY A 229 -16.64 16.60 6.62
CA GLY A 229 -15.96 17.88 6.39
C GLY A 229 -16.04 18.38 4.95
N GLN A 230 -16.80 17.76 4.07
CA GLN A 230 -16.98 18.20 2.68
C GLN A 230 -15.64 18.40 1.93
N GLY A 231 -14.77 17.40 2.02
CA GLY A 231 -13.47 17.41 1.33
C GLY A 231 -13.63 17.34 -0.18
N ARG A 232 -12.66 17.92 -0.90
CA ARG A 232 -12.50 17.70 -2.34
C ARG A 232 -11.75 16.40 -2.55
N ALA A 233 -12.19 15.58 -3.50
CA ALA A 233 -11.48 14.35 -3.84
C ALA A 233 -11.47 14.13 -5.36
N ALA A 234 -10.41 13.47 -5.83
CA ALA A 234 -10.34 12.96 -7.20
C ALA A 234 -9.93 11.49 -7.14
N ILE A 235 -10.72 10.62 -7.77
CA ILE A 235 -10.42 9.20 -7.95
C ILE A 235 -9.60 9.07 -9.23
N ILE A 236 -8.40 8.52 -9.15
CA ILE A 236 -7.41 8.55 -10.23
C ILE A 236 -6.69 7.21 -10.42
N GLY A 237 -6.17 6.99 -11.63
CA GLY A 237 -5.26 5.90 -11.95
C GLY A 237 -3.80 6.19 -11.58
N TYR A 238 -2.90 5.31 -12.04
CA TYR A 238 -1.48 5.35 -11.66
C TYR A 238 -0.58 6.02 -12.71
N GLY A 239 -1.14 6.42 -13.86
CA GLY A 239 -0.40 7.11 -14.92
C GLY A 239 -0.09 8.56 -14.55
N ILE A 240 0.99 9.11 -15.13
CA ILE A 240 1.38 10.50 -14.90
C ILE A 240 0.26 11.49 -15.24
N GLU A 241 -0.42 11.27 -16.36
CA GLU A 241 -1.52 12.15 -16.81
C GLU A 241 -2.70 12.07 -15.85
N SER A 242 -3.10 10.85 -15.43
CA SER A 242 -4.20 10.65 -14.48
C SER A 242 -3.96 11.34 -13.13
N ILE A 243 -2.71 11.29 -12.62
CA ILE A 243 -2.34 11.98 -11.38
C ILE A 243 -2.41 13.50 -11.55
N LEU A 244 -1.90 14.02 -12.66
CA LEU A 244 -1.96 15.46 -12.96
C LEU A 244 -3.40 15.94 -13.20
N GLU A 245 -4.24 15.15 -13.89
CA GLU A 245 -5.67 15.43 -14.07
C GLU A 245 -6.40 15.51 -12.72
N GLY A 246 -6.11 14.59 -11.78
CA GLY A 246 -6.67 14.63 -10.44
C GLY A 246 -6.26 15.87 -9.66
N ILE A 247 -5.01 16.28 -9.76
CA ILE A 247 -4.52 17.53 -9.13
C ILE A 247 -5.25 18.73 -9.76
N SER A 248 -5.30 18.84 -11.10
CA SER A 248 -5.99 19.93 -11.82
C SER A 248 -7.48 19.97 -11.46
N ALA A 249 -8.16 18.82 -11.37
CA ALA A 249 -9.56 18.73 -10.98
C ALA A 249 -9.81 19.32 -9.59
N ILE A 250 -8.98 18.97 -8.59
CA ILE A 250 -9.11 19.53 -7.24
C ILE A 250 -8.83 21.04 -7.24
N LEU A 251 -7.85 21.51 -7.99
CA LEU A 251 -7.59 22.95 -8.10
C LEU A 251 -8.76 23.70 -8.75
N GLY A 252 -9.37 23.13 -9.80
CA GLY A 252 -10.59 23.68 -10.41
C GLY A 252 -11.76 23.76 -9.43
N GLN A 253 -11.95 22.72 -8.60
CA GLN A 253 -12.96 22.77 -7.53
C GLN A 253 -12.69 23.87 -6.49
N ILE A 254 -11.41 24.19 -6.23
CA ILE A 254 -11.03 25.27 -5.31
C ILE A 254 -11.38 26.62 -5.95
N GLU A 255 -11.06 26.83 -7.23
CA GLU A 255 -11.38 28.06 -7.96
C GLU A 255 -12.89 28.32 -8.02
N ASP A 256 -13.67 27.26 -8.28
CA ASP A 256 -15.13 27.33 -8.39
C ASP A 256 -15.87 27.33 -7.03
N GLY A 257 -15.15 27.13 -5.92
CA GLY A 257 -15.76 26.98 -4.59
C GLY A 257 -16.54 25.68 -4.41
N ARG A 258 -16.40 24.70 -5.33
CA ARG A 258 -17.08 23.39 -5.26
C ARG A 258 -16.38 22.45 -4.27
N ARG A 259 -17.11 21.46 -3.79
CA ARG A 259 -16.59 20.39 -2.92
C ARG A 259 -17.32 19.10 -3.28
N GLU A 260 -16.67 18.28 -4.09
CA GLU A 260 -17.25 17.03 -4.59
C GLU A 260 -16.17 15.97 -4.80
N VAL A 261 -16.60 14.76 -5.05
CA VAL A 261 -15.74 13.65 -5.49
C VAL A 261 -15.85 13.57 -7.00
N GLU A 262 -14.74 13.81 -7.70
CA GLU A 262 -14.66 13.63 -9.15
C GLU A 262 -14.02 12.28 -9.47
N ASP A 263 -14.76 11.43 -10.18
CA ASP A 263 -14.21 10.18 -10.70
C ASP A 263 -13.53 10.45 -12.05
N ARG A 264 -12.20 10.33 -12.04
CA ARG A 264 -11.30 10.46 -13.21
C ARG A 264 -10.63 9.12 -13.55
N TYR A 265 -11.10 8.03 -12.94
CA TYR A 265 -10.58 6.70 -13.19
C TYR A 265 -11.41 5.99 -14.25
N ALA A 266 -10.81 5.77 -15.42
CA ALA A 266 -11.40 4.89 -16.42
C ALA A 266 -11.15 3.43 -15.98
N ASP A 267 -12.18 2.78 -15.43
CA ASP A 267 -12.10 1.37 -15.05
C ASP A 267 -11.88 0.49 -16.29
N PRO A 268 -10.78 -0.26 -16.39
CA PRO A 268 -10.53 -1.17 -17.51
C PRO A 268 -11.59 -2.28 -17.65
N ALA A 269 -12.27 -2.64 -16.54
CA ALA A 269 -13.33 -3.65 -16.52
C ALA A 269 -14.68 -3.13 -17.07
N GLY A 270 -14.81 -1.82 -17.27
CA GLY A 270 -16.04 -1.19 -17.76
C GLY A 270 -17.18 -1.14 -16.73
N PRO A 271 -18.31 -0.52 -17.11
CA PRO A 271 -19.46 -0.38 -16.22
C PRO A 271 -20.08 -1.74 -15.91
N GLY A 272 -20.18 -2.10 -14.63
CA GLY A 272 -20.81 -3.34 -14.13
C GLY A 272 -19.88 -4.29 -13.38
N GLY A 273 -18.54 -4.14 -13.49
CA GLY A 273 -17.59 -4.88 -12.67
C GLY A 273 -17.66 -4.53 -11.17
N PRO A 274 -17.85 -3.26 -10.80
CA PRO A 274 -17.85 -2.81 -9.40
C PRO A 274 -18.88 -3.51 -8.50
N THR A 275 -20.11 -3.68 -8.99
CA THR A 275 -21.23 -4.21 -8.17
C THR A 275 -20.97 -5.63 -7.67
N VAL A 276 -20.46 -6.51 -8.52
CA VAL A 276 -20.20 -7.92 -8.15
C VAL A 276 -19.08 -8.02 -7.11
N MET A 277 -18.02 -7.24 -7.26
CA MET A 277 -16.90 -7.26 -6.33
C MET A 277 -17.26 -6.64 -4.99
N LYS A 278 -18.06 -5.58 -4.99
CA LYS A 278 -18.61 -4.95 -3.78
C LYS A 278 -19.50 -5.91 -3.02
N ASP A 279 -20.48 -6.53 -3.72
CA ASP A 279 -21.40 -7.47 -3.11
C ASP A 279 -20.66 -8.64 -2.47
N LEU A 280 -19.65 -9.17 -3.15
CA LEU A 280 -18.83 -10.26 -2.63
C LEU A 280 -17.96 -9.83 -1.44
N LEU A 281 -17.39 -8.63 -1.48
CA LEU A 281 -16.65 -8.05 -0.35
C LEU A 281 -17.57 -7.95 0.88
N GLU A 282 -18.78 -7.42 0.72
CA GLU A 282 -19.77 -7.24 1.79
C GLU A 282 -20.37 -8.57 2.27
N GLU A 283 -20.44 -9.58 1.40
CA GLU A 283 -20.86 -10.93 1.76
C GLU A 283 -19.85 -11.61 2.67
N VAL A 284 -18.56 -11.49 2.38
CA VAL A 284 -17.47 -12.21 3.06
C VAL A 284 -16.96 -11.46 4.29
N PHE A 285 -16.84 -10.14 4.20
CA PHE A 285 -16.23 -9.33 5.25
C PHE A 285 -17.22 -8.38 5.94
N THR A 286 -16.87 -8.00 7.16
CA THR A 286 -17.53 -6.92 7.91
C THR A 286 -16.49 -5.99 8.47
N ALA A 287 -16.84 -4.70 8.58
CA ALA A 287 -15.96 -3.68 9.13
C ALA A 287 -15.96 -3.71 10.66
N VAL A 288 -14.79 -3.52 11.24
CA VAL A 288 -14.55 -3.40 12.69
C VAL A 288 -13.52 -2.31 12.97
N PRO A 289 -13.43 -1.79 14.20
CA PRO A 289 -12.30 -0.93 14.57
C PRO A 289 -10.97 -1.68 14.40
N ALA A 290 -9.97 -1.02 13.80
CA ALA A 290 -8.67 -1.63 13.61
C ALA A 290 -7.53 -0.66 13.88
N GLU A 291 -6.42 -1.19 14.39
CA GLU A 291 -5.20 -0.43 14.57
C GLU A 291 -4.48 -0.26 13.23
N TRP A 292 -3.99 0.94 13.01
CA TRP A 292 -3.11 1.31 11.92
C TRP A 292 -1.77 1.78 12.48
N ARG A 293 -0.68 1.31 11.92
CA ARG A 293 0.64 1.76 12.33
C ARG A 293 0.72 3.28 12.25
N GLY A 294 1.06 3.90 13.39
CA GLY A 294 1.25 5.34 13.50
C GLY A 294 -0.02 6.19 13.51
N LEU A 295 -1.20 5.64 13.21
CA LEU A 295 -2.47 6.37 13.29
C LEU A 295 -3.29 6.00 14.52
N GLY A 296 -3.01 4.84 15.15
CA GLY A 296 -3.81 4.28 16.22
C GLY A 296 -5.02 3.51 15.72
N VAL A 297 -6.03 3.37 16.57
CA VAL A 297 -7.28 2.67 16.21
C VAL A 297 -8.17 3.61 15.41
N VAL A 298 -8.64 3.12 14.27
CA VAL A 298 -9.61 3.81 13.40
C VAL A 298 -10.87 2.96 13.33
N ASP A 299 -12.00 3.56 13.65
CA ASP A 299 -13.29 2.88 13.62
C ASP A 299 -13.65 2.44 12.21
N ASP A 300 -14.35 1.31 12.08
CA ASP A 300 -14.84 0.74 10.82
C ASP A 300 -13.77 0.56 9.72
N SER A 301 -12.52 0.36 10.11
CA SER A 301 -11.40 0.33 9.17
C SER A 301 -10.73 -1.03 9.02
N GLY A 302 -11.01 -2.00 9.85
CA GLY A 302 -10.56 -3.38 9.70
C GLY A 302 -11.59 -4.22 8.98
N LEU A 303 -11.16 -5.13 8.12
CA LEU A 303 -12.04 -6.06 7.42
C LEU A 303 -11.82 -7.47 7.97
N VAL A 304 -12.83 -8.01 8.68
CA VAL A 304 -12.80 -9.35 9.27
C VAL A 304 -13.88 -10.23 8.65
N PHE A 305 -13.66 -11.54 8.67
CA PHE A 305 -14.63 -12.49 8.13
C PHE A 305 -15.94 -12.46 8.92
N ARG A 306 -17.06 -12.48 8.19
CA ARG A 306 -18.39 -12.74 8.78
C ARG A 306 -18.47 -14.18 9.27
N ASP A 307 -19.42 -14.46 10.16
CA ASP A 307 -19.61 -15.77 10.81
C ASP A 307 -19.67 -16.93 9.80
N GLY A 308 -20.36 -16.73 8.67
CA GLY A 308 -20.47 -17.74 7.61
C GLY A 308 -19.12 -18.14 6.97
N TYR A 309 -18.11 -17.30 7.14
CA TYR A 309 -16.76 -17.48 6.58
C TYR A 309 -15.68 -17.60 7.68
N ALA A 310 -16.08 -17.69 8.94
CA ALA A 310 -15.15 -17.76 10.08
C ALA A 310 -14.14 -18.91 10.00
N SER A 311 -14.49 -19.99 9.30
CA SER A 311 -13.59 -21.11 9.03
C SER A 311 -12.36 -20.75 8.19
N PHE A 312 -12.39 -19.63 7.46
CA PHE A 312 -11.24 -19.13 6.70
C PHE A 312 -10.33 -18.19 7.52
N ASN A 313 -10.74 -17.81 8.72
CA ASN A 313 -9.90 -16.98 9.58
C ASN A 313 -8.74 -17.80 10.16
N ALA A 314 -7.51 -17.47 9.81
CA ALA A 314 -6.32 -18.16 10.30
C ALA A 314 -6.20 -18.13 11.83
N LEU A 315 -6.63 -17.05 12.50
CA LEU A 315 -6.59 -16.91 13.95
C LEU A 315 -7.63 -17.78 14.66
N ALA A 316 -8.65 -18.28 13.97
CA ALA A 316 -9.60 -19.24 14.50
C ALA A 316 -9.06 -20.69 14.42
N ARG A 317 -8.06 -20.95 13.58
CA ARG A 317 -7.49 -22.28 13.34
C ARG A 317 -6.18 -22.53 14.07
N VAL A 318 -5.40 -21.48 14.26
CA VAL A 318 -4.08 -21.54 14.86
C VAL A 318 -4.08 -20.68 16.11
N ASP A 319 -3.81 -21.31 17.26
CA ASP A 319 -3.68 -20.59 18.53
C ASP A 319 -2.45 -19.67 18.48
N VAL A 320 -2.68 -18.38 18.60
CA VAL A 320 -1.67 -17.32 18.58
C VAL A 320 -1.83 -16.47 19.83
N PRO A 321 -0.76 -16.22 20.59
CA PRO A 321 -0.83 -15.31 21.73
C PRO A 321 -1.19 -13.88 21.26
N ILE A 322 -1.87 -13.15 22.12
CA ILE A 322 -2.13 -11.73 21.87
C ILE A 322 -0.78 -10.99 21.84
N MET A 323 -0.46 -10.40 20.69
CA MET A 323 0.75 -9.61 20.53
C MET A 323 0.45 -8.15 20.87
N GLU A 324 1.33 -7.51 21.63
CA GLU A 324 1.25 -6.08 21.88
C GLU A 324 1.92 -5.32 20.72
N SER A 325 1.31 -4.20 20.33
CA SER A 325 1.92 -3.32 19.32
C SER A 325 3.07 -2.55 19.94
N SER A 326 4.22 -2.56 19.29
CA SER A 326 5.34 -1.71 19.66
C SER A 326 5.79 -0.87 18.48
N ASP A 327 5.85 0.43 18.67
CA ASP A 327 6.44 1.34 17.68
C ASP A 327 7.96 1.16 17.63
N ILE A 328 8.51 1.29 16.43
CA ILE A 328 9.95 1.22 16.23
C ILE A 328 10.57 2.52 16.76
N MET A 329 11.41 2.40 17.80
CA MET A 329 12.03 3.54 18.46
C MET A 329 12.76 4.46 17.47
N GLY A 330 12.43 5.75 17.50
CA GLY A 330 13.04 6.79 16.68
C GLY A 330 12.56 6.85 15.23
N CYS A 331 11.71 5.94 14.78
CA CYS A 331 11.13 5.99 13.45
C CYS A 331 9.94 6.96 13.39
N MET A 332 9.96 7.88 12.42
CA MET A 332 8.87 8.85 12.22
C MET A 332 7.80 8.38 11.23
N CYS A 333 7.75 7.09 10.86
CA CYS A 333 6.82 6.63 9.83
C CYS A 333 5.36 6.97 10.18
N GLY A 334 4.94 6.88 11.44
CA GLY A 334 3.60 7.26 11.87
C GLY A 334 3.27 8.74 11.66
N VAL A 335 4.23 9.63 11.89
CA VAL A 335 4.06 11.08 11.63
C VAL A 335 4.01 11.36 10.14
N ILE A 336 4.85 10.65 9.35
CA ILE A 336 4.89 10.77 7.88
C ILE A 336 3.59 10.27 7.26
N LEU A 337 3.07 9.10 7.70
CA LEU A 337 1.81 8.52 7.22
C LEU A 337 0.59 9.42 7.53
N ARG A 338 0.66 10.24 8.57
CA ARG A 338 -0.35 11.27 8.86
C ARG A 338 -0.21 12.51 7.97
N GLY A 339 0.81 12.61 7.12
CA GLY A 339 1.10 13.82 6.34
C GLY A 339 1.69 14.99 7.14
N LYS A 340 2.08 14.78 8.41
CA LYS A 340 2.59 15.83 9.30
C LYS A 340 4.10 16.08 9.17
N ALA A 341 4.83 15.19 8.50
CA ALA A 341 6.24 15.35 8.18
C ALA A 341 6.57 14.71 6.83
N SER A 342 7.65 15.16 6.22
CA SER A 342 8.24 14.51 5.05
C SER A 342 9.32 13.51 5.49
N PRO A 343 9.65 12.49 4.67
CA PRO A 343 10.70 11.52 5.02
C PRO A 343 12.05 12.12 5.35
N VAL A 344 12.44 13.23 4.72
CA VAL A 344 13.73 13.90 4.96
C VAL A 344 13.84 14.56 6.32
N GLU A 345 12.73 14.75 7.04
CA GLU A 345 12.73 15.27 8.41
C GLU A 345 12.96 14.18 9.45
N CYS A 346 12.91 12.89 9.05
CA CYS A 346 13.20 11.78 9.95
C CYS A 346 14.72 11.69 10.20
N PRO A 347 15.18 11.70 11.45
CA PRO A 347 16.61 11.66 11.77
C PRO A 347 17.30 10.36 11.34
N LEU A 348 16.54 9.30 11.08
CA LEU A 348 17.08 8.02 10.61
C LEU A 348 17.19 7.96 9.08
N PHE A 349 16.48 8.83 8.36
CA PHE A 349 16.35 8.77 6.90
C PHE A 349 17.68 8.97 6.18
N GLY A 350 18.01 8.03 5.26
CA GLY A 350 19.23 8.09 4.47
C GLY A 350 20.53 7.72 5.23
N HIS A 351 20.46 7.62 6.55
CA HIS A 351 21.56 7.25 7.42
C HIS A 351 21.38 5.84 7.98
N ALA A 352 20.85 5.71 9.19
CA ALA A 352 20.57 4.42 9.81
C ALA A 352 19.43 3.65 9.11
N CYS A 353 18.49 4.36 8.47
CA CYS A 353 17.37 3.78 7.74
C CYS A 353 17.51 4.07 6.24
N ASN A 354 17.84 3.06 5.47
CA ASN A 354 17.99 3.08 4.01
C ASN A 354 17.51 1.75 3.42
N PRO A 355 17.41 1.58 2.09
CA PRO A 355 16.91 0.34 1.48
C PRO A 355 17.75 -0.92 1.79
N ALA A 356 19.04 -0.77 2.08
CA ALA A 356 19.90 -1.89 2.48
C ALA A 356 19.70 -2.27 3.95
N HIS A 357 19.33 -1.30 4.80
CA HIS A 357 19.11 -1.47 6.23
C HIS A 357 17.80 -0.75 6.63
N PRO A 358 16.64 -1.26 6.20
CA PRO A 358 15.37 -0.61 6.50
C PRO A 358 15.00 -0.82 7.98
N ILE A 359 14.71 0.28 8.68
CA ILE A 359 14.25 0.25 10.08
C ILE A 359 12.72 0.20 10.10
N GLY A 360 12.05 1.07 9.35
CA GLY A 360 10.60 1.10 9.26
C GLY A 360 10.05 0.50 7.98
N PRO A 361 8.78 0.03 7.97
CA PRO A 361 8.16 -0.59 6.80
C PRO A 361 8.07 0.35 5.59
N CYS A 362 7.97 1.67 5.81
CA CYS A 362 7.97 2.65 4.72
C CYS A 362 9.30 2.71 3.93
N MET A 363 10.39 2.17 4.47
CA MET A 363 11.66 2.02 3.76
C MET A 363 11.81 0.63 3.14
N VAL A 364 11.05 -0.37 3.64
CA VAL A 364 11.00 -1.72 3.06
C VAL A 364 10.19 -1.71 1.78
N SER A 365 8.97 -1.17 1.84
CA SER A 365 8.05 -1.19 0.71
C SER A 365 8.43 -0.17 -0.36
N ARG A 366 8.42 -0.62 -1.61
CA ARG A 366 8.62 0.27 -2.78
C ARG A 366 7.48 1.28 -2.97
N GLU A 367 6.35 1.05 -2.33
CA GLU A 367 5.20 1.94 -2.27
C GLU A 367 5.27 2.90 -1.07
N GLY A 368 6.24 2.70 -0.18
CA GLY A 368 6.41 3.52 1.01
C GLY A 368 6.97 4.91 0.71
N ALA A 369 6.49 5.90 1.45
CA ALA A 369 6.95 7.28 1.28
C ALA A 369 8.46 7.40 1.46
N CYS A 370 9.05 6.77 2.49
CA CYS A 370 10.50 6.83 2.73
C CYS A 370 11.30 6.23 1.58
N PHE A 371 10.93 5.03 1.10
CA PHE A 371 11.61 4.40 -0.03
C PHE A 371 11.54 5.29 -1.28
N THR A 372 10.36 5.81 -1.59
CA THR A 372 10.14 6.65 -2.77
C THR A 372 10.98 7.95 -2.72
N TRP A 373 11.02 8.61 -1.57
CA TRP A 373 11.84 9.82 -1.40
C TRP A 373 13.34 9.51 -1.49
N TYR A 374 13.76 8.33 -1.04
CA TYR A 374 15.15 7.90 -1.14
C TYR A 374 15.54 7.56 -2.58
N ALA A 375 14.68 6.82 -3.29
CA ALA A 375 14.94 6.37 -4.66
C ALA A 375 14.79 7.51 -5.69
N TYR A 376 13.92 8.49 -5.44
CA TYR A 376 13.60 9.58 -6.35
C TYR A 376 13.70 10.94 -5.62
N PRO A 377 14.91 11.38 -5.28
CA PRO A 377 15.10 12.63 -4.55
C PRO A 377 14.71 13.82 -5.41
N CYS A 378 13.92 14.76 -4.86
CA CYS A 378 13.64 16.02 -5.54
C CYS A 378 14.93 16.82 -5.74
N ALA A 379 15.18 17.31 -6.96
CA ALA A 379 16.33 18.16 -7.26
C ALA A 379 16.29 19.41 -6.36
N GLY A 380 17.31 19.61 -5.52
CA GLY A 380 17.42 20.75 -4.60
C GLY A 380 17.37 20.40 -3.10
N LYS A 381 17.00 19.17 -2.72
CA LYS A 381 17.02 18.72 -1.31
C LYS A 381 17.88 17.46 -1.15
N ARG A 382 19.06 17.42 -1.72
CA ARG A 382 20.07 16.43 -1.28
C ARG A 382 20.50 16.85 0.12
N GLY A 383 20.11 16.09 1.11
CA GLY A 383 20.80 16.15 2.39
C GLY A 383 22.30 15.96 2.09
N THR A 384 23.11 16.95 2.39
CA THR A 384 24.55 16.86 2.30
C THR A 384 24.98 15.73 3.22
N ALA A 385 25.22 14.55 2.64
CA ALA A 385 26.05 13.55 3.29
C ALA A 385 27.48 14.12 3.26
N SER A 386 27.93 14.65 4.39
CA SER A 386 29.34 14.88 4.70
C SER A 386 29.87 13.73 5.52
#